data_dac2604b8166e699852756c5e1e70ccb
#
_entry.id   dac2604b8166e699852756c5e1e70ccb
#
_cell.length_a   1.000
_cell.length_b   1.000
_cell.length_c   1.000
_cell.angle_alpha   90.00
_cell.angle_beta   90.00
_cell.angle_gamma   90.00
#
_symmetry.space_group_name_H-M   'P 1'
#
loop_
_entity.id
_entity.type
_entity.pdbx_description
1 polymer ?
#
loop_
_entity_poly.entity_id
_entity_poly.type
_entity_poly.pdbx_seq_one_letter_code
_entity_poly.pdbx_strand_id
1 'polypeptide(L)'
;RRRLGDKRIDLSDLICISAAVILAFMTYLSAVGTDRTAYKLWTGVLCAFFCLIPMLFRHAGIMKLPVILVLMIEVTIFIHAYGVLLLLYDDITWYDTVTHLAASITIALLTFYALIAVEQFDHKTHFGPKGIPLYIALIMTTFSIYWEVLELVVDTTTGINMQYSPWDTIRDMVCNEAGTIVVTVAIGLYLMGRTNEEFIEGLELHPRLKRAASRQSKKSGRSIPLDRGSGVPDSIDASFPEGVAESGSSTAGGIEYTSRK
;
A
#
# COMPACT_ATOMS: atom_id res chain seq x y z
N ARG A 1 19.28 -2.00 16.03
CA ARG A 1 18.15 -2.70 15.36
C ARG A 1 17.19 -3.18 16.44
N ARG A 2 16.05 -2.48 16.64
CA ARG A 2 15.01 -2.91 17.59
C ARG A 2 14.29 -4.13 16.98
N ARG A 3 14.14 -5.19 17.77
CA ARG A 3 13.43 -6.41 17.31
C ARG A 3 11.93 -6.11 17.17
N LEU A 4 11.32 -6.49 16.05
CA LEU A 4 9.88 -6.56 15.93
C LEU A 4 9.33 -7.47 17.05
N GLY A 5 8.33 -6.98 17.81
CA GLY A 5 7.83 -7.64 19.01
C GLY A 5 8.46 -7.12 20.31
N ASP A 6 9.29 -6.07 20.27
CA ASP A 6 9.62 -5.29 21.47
C ASP A 6 8.35 -4.56 21.93
N LYS A 7 7.90 -4.91 23.14
CA LYS A 7 6.69 -4.31 23.76
C LYS A 7 6.87 -2.86 24.16
N ARG A 8 8.03 -2.28 23.87
CA ARG A 8 8.31 -0.86 24.16
C ARG A 8 7.54 0.02 23.20
N ILE A 9 6.93 1.05 23.74
CA ILE A 9 6.28 2.11 22.97
C ILE A 9 7.35 2.79 22.10
N ASP A 10 7.07 2.92 20.80
CA ASP A 10 7.90 3.70 19.87
C ASP A 10 7.16 4.97 19.41
N LEU A 11 7.80 5.75 18.53
CA LEU A 11 7.23 6.99 18.02
C LEU A 11 5.90 6.77 17.30
N SER A 12 5.78 5.67 16.53
CA SER A 12 4.53 5.33 15.82
C SER A 12 3.39 5.07 16.80
N ASP A 13 3.64 4.34 17.89
CA ASP A 13 2.62 4.11 18.92
C ASP A 13 2.18 5.40 19.59
N LEU A 14 3.15 6.29 19.85
CA LEU A 14 2.85 7.58 20.48
C LEU A 14 1.95 8.43 19.57
N ILE A 15 2.21 8.42 18.26
CA ILE A 15 1.38 9.11 17.27
C ILE A 15 -0.04 8.52 17.30
N CYS A 16 -0.19 7.19 17.20
CA CYS A 16 -1.49 6.50 17.23
C CYS A 16 -2.27 6.80 18.51
N ILE A 17 -1.63 6.69 19.69
CA ILE A 17 -2.27 6.95 20.98
C ILE A 17 -2.69 8.41 21.08
N SER A 18 -1.82 9.34 20.67
CA SER A 18 -2.13 10.78 20.74
C SER A 18 -3.32 11.14 19.84
N ALA A 19 -3.36 10.64 18.61
CA ALA A 19 -4.48 10.85 17.70
C ALA A 19 -5.78 10.27 18.26
N ALA A 20 -5.76 9.02 18.74
CA ALA A 20 -6.92 8.38 19.33
C ALA A 20 -7.46 9.13 20.56
N VAL A 21 -6.58 9.59 21.45
CA VAL A 21 -6.96 10.36 22.65
C VAL A 21 -7.57 11.71 22.28
N ILE A 22 -6.99 12.43 21.32
CA ILE A 22 -7.51 13.72 20.86
C ILE A 22 -8.90 13.52 20.24
N LEU A 23 -9.08 12.53 19.36
CA LEU A 23 -10.37 12.25 18.73
C LEU A 23 -11.42 11.77 19.75
N ALA A 24 -11.04 10.93 20.72
CA ALA A 24 -11.94 10.53 21.79
C ALA A 24 -12.39 11.73 22.63
N PHE A 25 -11.48 12.66 22.93
CA PHE A 25 -11.81 13.88 23.65
C PHE A 25 -12.75 14.79 22.83
N MET A 26 -12.48 15.00 21.56
CA MET A 26 -13.36 15.78 20.68
C MET A 26 -14.75 15.15 20.55
N THR A 27 -14.80 13.82 20.44
CA THR A 27 -16.06 13.06 20.42
C THR A 27 -16.84 13.24 21.73
N TYR A 28 -16.15 13.22 22.87
CA TYR A 28 -16.76 13.50 24.17
C TYR A 28 -17.32 14.93 24.23
N LEU A 29 -16.59 15.93 23.77
CA LEU A 29 -17.10 17.31 23.72
C LEU A 29 -18.33 17.43 22.83
N SER A 30 -18.36 16.73 21.68
CA SER A 30 -19.56 16.66 20.82
C SER A 30 -20.73 15.95 21.51
N ALA A 31 -20.47 14.91 22.32
CA ALA A 31 -21.49 14.17 23.05
C ALA A 31 -22.18 14.98 24.15
N VAL A 32 -21.45 15.87 24.81
CA VAL A 32 -21.98 16.75 25.89
C VAL A 32 -22.48 18.08 25.36
N GLY A 33 -22.21 18.41 24.11
CA GLY A 33 -22.65 19.62 23.43
C GLY A 33 -24.14 19.55 23.02
N THR A 34 -24.63 20.67 22.51
CA THR A 34 -26.03 20.82 22.06
C THR A 34 -26.27 20.21 20.68
N ASP A 35 -25.22 20.04 19.87
CA ASP A 35 -25.27 19.58 18.48
C ASP A 35 -24.82 18.11 18.34
N ARG A 36 -25.31 17.27 19.23
CA ARG A 36 -25.01 15.83 19.24
C ARG A 36 -25.91 15.07 18.27
N THR A 37 -25.30 14.34 17.35
CA THR A 37 -26.01 13.36 16.50
C THR A 37 -25.38 11.98 16.70
N ALA A 38 -26.17 10.92 16.50
CA ALA A 38 -25.66 9.55 16.56
C ALA A 38 -24.50 9.35 15.57
N TYR A 39 -24.61 9.94 14.38
CA TYR A 39 -23.59 9.88 13.34
C TYR A 39 -22.24 10.46 13.80
N LYS A 40 -22.23 11.68 14.35
CA LYS A 40 -21.00 12.30 14.89
C LYS A 40 -20.32 11.42 15.93
N LEU A 41 -21.13 10.88 16.87
CA LEU A 41 -20.61 10.03 17.94
C LEU A 41 -20.03 8.74 17.41
N TRP A 42 -20.73 8.04 16.51
CA TRP A 42 -20.23 6.81 15.91
C TRP A 42 -18.96 7.05 15.08
N THR A 43 -18.95 8.08 14.24
CA THR A 43 -17.80 8.45 13.44
C THR A 43 -16.59 8.75 14.34
N GLY A 44 -16.76 9.57 15.36
CA GLY A 44 -15.68 9.91 16.29
C GLY A 44 -15.11 8.69 17.02
N VAL A 45 -15.98 7.79 17.52
CA VAL A 45 -15.56 6.55 18.19
C VAL A 45 -14.83 5.62 17.23
N LEU A 46 -15.36 5.40 16.02
CA LEU A 46 -14.75 4.53 15.02
C LEU A 46 -13.40 5.08 14.55
N CYS A 47 -13.30 6.38 14.30
CA CYS A 47 -12.05 7.01 13.91
C CYS A 47 -10.99 6.92 15.03
N ALA A 48 -11.37 7.16 16.29
CA ALA A 48 -10.46 6.98 17.42
C ALA A 48 -9.97 5.53 17.54
N PHE A 49 -10.84 4.55 17.27
CA PHE A 49 -10.43 3.14 17.21
C PHE A 49 -9.50 2.86 16.03
N PHE A 50 -9.79 3.39 14.84
CA PHE A 50 -8.97 3.19 13.64
C PHE A 50 -7.56 3.76 13.78
N CYS A 51 -7.38 4.86 14.52
CA CYS A 51 -6.06 5.38 14.87
C CYS A 51 -5.19 4.35 15.62
N LEU A 52 -5.76 3.39 16.32
CA LEU A 52 -4.99 2.37 17.04
C LEU A 52 -4.58 1.18 16.17
N ILE A 53 -5.12 1.03 14.96
CA ILE A 53 -4.87 -0.13 14.09
C ILE A 53 -3.39 -0.30 13.74
N PRO A 54 -2.62 0.74 13.33
CA PRO A 54 -1.20 0.57 13.04
C PRO A 54 -0.39 0.07 14.24
N MET A 55 -0.72 0.58 15.44
CA MET A 55 -0.13 0.12 16.69
C MET A 55 -0.49 -1.34 16.99
N LEU A 56 -1.76 -1.73 16.83
CA LEU A 56 -2.22 -3.11 17.02
C LEU A 56 -1.51 -4.08 16.09
N PHE A 57 -1.36 -3.74 14.80
CA PHE A 57 -0.63 -4.57 13.82
C PHE A 57 0.83 -4.76 14.21
N ARG A 58 1.48 -3.71 14.71
CA ARG A 58 2.85 -3.79 15.19
C ARG A 58 2.97 -4.70 16.42
N HIS A 59 2.10 -4.52 17.43
CA HIS A 59 2.13 -5.32 18.66
C HIS A 59 1.67 -6.77 18.46
N ALA A 60 0.76 -7.02 17.53
CA ALA A 60 0.39 -8.36 17.09
C ALA A 60 1.52 -9.04 16.30
N GLY A 61 2.55 -8.29 15.92
CA GLY A 61 3.67 -8.82 15.15
C GLY A 61 3.30 -9.15 13.71
N ILE A 62 2.28 -8.50 13.16
CA ILE A 62 1.86 -8.66 11.76
C ILE A 62 2.80 -7.86 10.88
N MET A 63 2.87 -6.56 11.07
CA MET A 63 3.68 -5.66 10.23
C MET A 63 4.05 -4.41 11.02
N LYS A 64 5.22 -3.84 10.75
CA LYS A 64 5.60 -2.51 11.21
C LYS A 64 5.58 -1.56 10.01
N LEU A 65 4.68 -0.59 10.06
CA LEU A 65 4.62 0.45 9.04
C LEU A 65 5.70 1.52 9.30
N PRO A 66 6.24 2.15 8.24
CA PRO A 66 7.10 3.32 8.38
C PRO A 66 6.38 4.45 9.13
N VAL A 67 7.10 5.21 9.93
CA VAL A 67 6.53 6.31 10.75
C VAL A 67 5.78 7.32 9.89
N ILE A 68 6.32 7.64 8.70
CA ILE A 68 5.67 8.58 7.78
C ILE A 68 4.30 8.05 7.29
N LEU A 69 4.19 6.76 7.02
CA LEU A 69 2.92 6.17 6.59
C LEU A 69 1.92 6.12 7.75
N VAL A 70 2.37 5.81 8.97
CA VAL A 70 1.52 5.92 10.17
C VAL A 70 1.02 7.35 10.33
N LEU A 71 1.90 8.35 10.19
CA LEU A 71 1.49 9.75 10.27
C LEU A 71 0.46 10.12 9.19
N MET A 72 0.63 9.65 7.96
CA MET A 72 -0.36 9.87 6.88
C MET A 72 -1.71 9.25 7.21
N ILE A 73 -1.74 8.03 7.75
CA ILE A 73 -2.96 7.36 8.20
C ILE A 73 -3.66 8.21 9.27
N GLU A 74 -2.92 8.62 10.30
CA GLU A 74 -3.50 9.38 11.40
C GLU A 74 -4.01 10.74 10.95
N VAL A 75 -3.27 11.45 10.09
CA VAL A 75 -3.71 12.74 9.52
C VAL A 75 -4.97 12.56 8.70
N THR A 76 -5.06 11.52 7.86
CA THR A 76 -6.25 11.24 7.03
C THR A 76 -7.48 10.95 7.90
N ILE A 77 -7.34 10.07 8.90
CA ILE A 77 -8.43 9.76 9.84
C ILE A 77 -8.83 11.01 10.63
N PHE A 78 -7.85 11.80 11.06
CA PHE A 78 -8.09 13.00 11.84
C PHE A 78 -8.83 14.06 11.03
N ILE A 79 -8.43 14.33 9.78
CA ILE A 79 -9.11 15.29 8.91
C ILE A 79 -10.57 14.86 8.71
N HIS A 80 -10.83 13.57 8.41
CA HIS A 80 -12.20 13.08 8.25
C HIS A 80 -13.04 13.26 9.53
N ALA A 81 -12.54 12.76 10.67
CA ALA A 81 -13.28 12.87 11.94
C ALA A 81 -13.50 14.33 12.35
N TYR A 82 -12.49 15.19 12.15
CA TYR A 82 -12.57 16.62 12.43
C TYR A 82 -13.63 17.30 11.58
N GLY A 83 -13.71 16.93 10.29
CA GLY A 83 -14.74 17.42 9.37
C GLY A 83 -16.15 17.08 9.81
N VAL A 84 -16.39 15.84 10.23
CA VAL A 84 -17.70 15.40 10.71
C VAL A 84 -18.06 16.03 12.06
N LEU A 85 -17.13 16.03 13.01
CA LEU A 85 -17.40 16.56 14.37
C LEU A 85 -17.67 18.06 14.38
N LEU A 86 -17.01 18.83 13.50
CA LEU A 86 -17.14 20.29 13.41
C LEU A 86 -18.00 20.78 12.25
N LEU A 87 -18.65 19.88 11.50
CA LEU A 87 -19.49 20.21 10.34
C LEU A 87 -18.75 20.91 9.19
N LEU A 88 -17.46 20.67 9.04
CA LEU A 88 -16.67 21.33 7.99
C LEU A 88 -17.05 20.86 6.57
N TYR A 89 -17.65 19.69 6.45
CA TYR A 89 -18.20 19.19 5.19
C TYR A 89 -19.38 20.06 4.70
N ASP A 90 -20.17 20.59 5.64
CA ASP A 90 -21.30 21.48 5.32
C ASP A 90 -20.86 22.92 5.10
N ASP A 91 -19.85 23.39 5.86
CA ASP A 91 -19.41 24.77 5.88
C ASP A 91 -18.38 25.11 4.79
N ILE A 92 -17.58 24.12 4.35
CA ILE A 92 -16.43 24.32 3.46
C ILE A 92 -16.56 23.43 2.22
N THR A 93 -16.94 24.00 1.10
CA THR A 93 -17.27 23.28 -0.15
C THR A 93 -16.13 22.44 -0.75
N TRP A 94 -14.87 22.76 -0.45
CA TRP A 94 -13.71 22.01 -0.94
C TRP A 94 -13.18 20.99 0.09
N TYR A 95 -13.73 20.96 1.30
CA TYR A 95 -13.23 20.12 2.38
C TYR A 95 -13.27 18.64 2.00
N ASP A 96 -14.38 18.21 1.46
CA ASP A 96 -14.61 16.86 1.00
C ASP A 96 -13.61 16.43 -0.08
N THR A 97 -13.43 17.26 -1.10
CA THR A 97 -12.40 17.06 -2.14
C THR A 97 -11.01 16.80 -1.56
N VAL A 98 -10.59 17.54 -0.53
CA VAL A 98 -9.29 17.36 0.12
C VAL A 98 -9.23 16.07 0.92
N THR A 99 -10.32 15.70 1.59
CA THR A 99 -10.38 14.45 2.36
C THR A 99 -10.33 13.22 1.44
N HIS A 100 -11.04 13.23 0.32
CA HIS A 100 -10.97 12.17 -0.69
C HIS A 100 -9.58 12.03 -1.30
N LEU A 101 -8.92 13.15 -1.65
CA LEU A 101 -7.56 13.15 -2.17
C LEU A 101 -6.55 12.60 -1.13
N ALA A 102 -6.62 13.05 0.12
CA ALA A 102 -5.73 12.60 1.18
C ALA A 102 -5.94 11.11 1.49
N ALA A 103 -7.20 10.66 1.54
CA ALA A 103 -7.56 9.27 1.78
C ALA A 103 -7.04 8.37 0.65
N SER A 104 -7.27 8.75 -0.61
CA SER A 104 -6.84 7.96 -1.76
C SER A 104 -5.32 7.80 -1.84
N ILE A 105 -4.55 8.86 -1.60
CA ILE A 105 -3.09 8.77 -1.53
C ILE A 105 -2.66 7.81 -0.41
N THR A 106 -3.24 7.93 0.77
CA THR A 106 -2.89 7.10 1.93
C THR A 106 -3.24 5.64 1.70
N ILE A 107 -4.46 5.36 1.21
CA ILE A 107 -4.93 3.98 0.95
C ILE A 107 -4.15 3.35 -0.21
N ALA A 108 -3.81 4.10 -1.27
CA ALA A 108 -2.98 3.60 -2.37
C ALA A 108 -1.58 3.20 -1.89
N LEU A 109 -0.96 3.98 -1.00
CA LEU A 109 0.31 3.60 -0.36
C LEU A 109 0.16 2.37 0.53
N LEU A 110 -0.91 2.28 1.33
CA LEU A 110 -1.20 1.07 2.12
C LEU A 110 -1.39 -0.15 1.23
N THR A 111 -2.10 0.00 0.11
CA THR A 111 -2.29 -1.05 -0.89
C THR A 111 -0.94 -1.51 -1.46
N PHE A 112 -0.04 -0.59 -1.78
CA PHE A 112 1.32 -0.93 -2.20
C PHE A 112 2.04 -1.80 -1.16
N TYR A 113 2.04 -1.38 0.13
CA TYR A 113 2.65 -2.17 1.20
C TYR A 113 1.98 -3.53 1.37
N ALA A 114 0.65 -3.62 1.22
CA ALA A 114 -0.09 -4.87 1.29
C ALA A 114 0.29 -5.83 0.14
N LEU A 115 0.38 -5.33 -1.10
CA LEU A 115 0.79 -6.15 -2.26
C LEU A 115 2.21 -6.69 -2.09
N ILE A 116 3.16 -5.86 -1.66
CA ILE A 116 4.53 -6.31 -1.36
C ILE A 116 4.53 -7.35 -0.24
N ALA A 117 3.72 -7.16 0.81
CA ALA A 117 3.60 -8.15 1.88
C ALA A 117 3.06 -9.48 1.34
N VAL A 118 2.00 -9.47 0.52
CA VAL A 118 1.44 -10.68 -0.10
C VAL A 118 2.48 -11.40 -0.95
N GLU A 119 3.22 -10.69 -1.80
CA GLU A 119 4.29 -11.26 -2.63
C GLU A 119 5.38 -11.93 -1.79
N GLN A 120 5.64 -11.42 -0.59
CA GLN A 120 6.59 -12.02 0.34
C GLN A 120 6.07 -13.25 1.07
N PHE A 121 4.77 -13.26 1.39
CA PHE A 121 4.15 -14.39 2.11
C PHE A 121 3.84 -15.55 1.21
N ASP A 122 3.43 -15.29 -0.03
CA ASP A 122 3.13 -16.31 -1.02
C ASP A 122 4.15 -16.28 -2.16
N HIS A 123 5.17 -17.13 -2.04
CA HIS A 123 6.21 -17.29 -3.06
C HIS A 123 5.69 -17.73 -4.45
N LYS A 124 4.41 -18.05 -4.57
CA LYS A 124 3.76 -18.37 -5.85
C LYS A 124 3.17 -17.14 -6.51
N THR A 125 2.83 -16.13 -5.72
CA THR A 125 2.26 -14.87 -6.21
C THR A 125 3.40 -13.92 -6.56
N HIS A 126 3.41 -13.45 -7.80
CA HIS A 126 4.40 -12.50 -8.29
C HIS A 126 3.72 -11.43 -9.12
N PHE A 127 3.61 -10.22 -8.57
CA PHE A 127 2.97 -9.11 -9.27
C PHE A 127 3.92 -8.44 -10.26
N GLY A 128 5.21 -8.41 -9.94
CA GLY A 128 6.25 -7.75 -10.73
C GLY A 128 6.13 -6.21 -10.76
N PRO A 129 7.17 -5.51 -11.23
CA PRO A 129 7.26 -4.05 -11.16
C PRO A 129 6.20 -3.30 -11.99
N LYS A 130 5.67 -3.93 -13.05
CA LYS A 130 4.58 -3.36 -13.88
C LYS A 130 3.20 -3.75 -13.36
N GLY A 131 3.08 -4.91 -12.73
CA GLY A 131 1.81 -5.40 -12.18
C GLY A 131 1.40 -4.65 -10.93
N ILE A 132 2.34 -4.33 -10.04
CA ILE A 132 2.04 -3.62 -8.79
C ILE A 132 1.26 -2.30 -9.02
N PRO A 133 1.71 -1.36 -9.88
CA PRO A 133 0.94 -0.15 -10.17
C PRO A 133 -0.45 -0.44 -10.73
N LEU A 134 -0.57 -1.44 -11.62
CA LEU A 134 -1.86 -1.83 -12.19
C LEU A 134 -2.81 -2.37 -11.11
N TYR A 135 -2.34 -3.24 -10.21
CA TYR A 135 -3.17 -3.76 -9.12
C TYR A 135 -3.58 -2.66 -8.15
N ILE A 136 -2.69 -1.71 -7.84
CA ILE A 136 -3.05 -0.54 -7.02
C ILE A 136 -4.19 0.22 -7.69
N ALA A 137 -4.08 0.56 -8.97
CA ALA A 137 -5.13 1.27 -9.70
C ALA A 137 -6.47 0.53 -9.64
N LEU A 138 -6.48 -0.77 -9.97
CA LEU A 138 -7.71 -1.59 -9.96
C LEU A 138 -8.35 -1.68 -8.56
N ILE A 139 -7.55 -1.88 -7.53
CA ILE A 139 -8.03 -1.97 -6.14
C ILE A 139 -8.59 -0.61 -5.71
N MET A 140 -7.90 0.49 -6.03
CA MET A 140 -8.32 1.83 -5.64
C MET A 140 -9.59 2.28 -6.36
N THR A 141 -9.72 2.03 -7.68
CA THR A 141 -10.96 2.28 -8.41
C THR A 141 -12.13 1.50 -7.81
N THR A 142 -11.91 0.23 -7.48
CA THR A 142 -12.92 -0.60 -6.79
C THR A 142 -13.29 -0.01 -5.43
N PHE A 143 -12.30 0.41 -4.66
CA PHE A 143 -12.51 1.03 -3.34
C PHE A 143 -13.28 2.34 -3.45
N SER A 144 -12.97 3.18 -4.43
CA SER A 144 -13.67 4.44 -4.70
C SER A 144 -15.16 4.20 -4.96
N ILE A 145 -15.49 3.22 -5.83
CA ILE A 145 -16.88 2.88 -6.12
C ILE A 145 -17.61 2.39 -4.86
N TYR A 146 -16.99 1.49 -4.09
CA TYR A 146 -17.62 0.98 -2.86
C TYR A 146 -17.81 2.05 -1.80
N TRP A 147 -16.95 3.06 -1.76
CA TRP A 147 -17.10 4.18 -0.84
C TRP A 147 -18.36 4.98 -1.17
N GLU A 148 -18.55 5.35 -2.42
CA GLU A 148 -19.76 6.06 -2.88
C GLU A 148 -21.04 5.25 -2.63
N VAL A 149 -20.98 3.92 -2.85
CA VAL A 149 -22.10 3.04 -2.51
C VAL A 149 -22.38 3.01 -1.00
N LEU A 150 -21.33 3.04 -0.17
CA LEU A 150 -21.46 3.11 1.29
C LEU A 150 -22.14 4.41 1.72
N GLU A 151 -21.74 5.55 1.15
CA GLU A 151 -22.37 6.85 1.44
C GLU A 151 -23.84 6.85 1.07
N LEU A 152 -24.19 6.33 -0.13
CA LEU A 152 -25.59 6.19 -0.53
C LEU A 152 -26.39 5.30 0.45
N VAL A 153 -25.82 4.20 0.92
CA VAL A 153 -26.45 3.31 1.89
C VAL A 153 -26.65 4.03 3.23
N VAL A 154 -25.65 4.77 3.70
CA VAL A 154 -25.77 5.55 4.94
C VAL A 154 -26.85 6.61 4.80
N ASP A 155 -26.86 7.38 3.72
CA ASP A 155 -27.85 8.43 3.47
C ASP A 155 -29.28 7.88 3.43
N THR A 156 -29.47 6.78 2.70
CA THR A 156 -30.80 6.16 2.55
C THR A 156 -31.33 5.51 3.83
N THR A 157 -30.43 5.01 4.70
CA THR A 157 -30.82 4.29 5.93
C THR A 157 -30.88 5.20 7.15
N THR A 158 -30.11 6.27 7.18
CA THR A 158 -30.01 7.16 8.35
C THR A 158 -30.64 8.53 8.14
N GLY A 159 -30.89 8.92 6.90
CA GLY A 159 -31.40 10.27 6.55
C GLY A 159 -30.35 11.36 6.69
N ILE A 160 -29.05 10.98 6.77
CA ILE A 160 -27.92 11.89 6.70
C ILE A 160 -27.70 12.23 5.23
N ASN A 161 -27.08 13.36 4.93
CA ASN A 161 -26.76 13.77 3.58
C ASN A 161 -25.25 13.82 3.40
N MET A 162 -24.63 12.66 3.13
CA MET A 162 -23.21 12.56 2.80
C MET A 162 -22.96 12.86 1.33
N GLN A 163 -23.86 12.35 0.47
CA GLN A 163 -23.86 12.64 -0.97
C GLN A 163 -24.72 13.87 -1.24
N TYR A 164 -24.10 15.04 -1.36
CA TYR A 164 -24.85 16.29 -1.60
C TYR A 164 -25.54 16.33 -2.97
N SER A 165 -24.98 15.64 -3.97
CA SER A 165 -25.54 15.55 -5.32
C SER A 165 -24.85 14.46 -6.15
N PRO A 166 -25.45 14.00 -7.28
CA PRO A 166 -24.74 13.11 -8.22
C PRO A 166 -23.44 13.71 -8.78
N TRP A 167 -23.33 15.03 -8.84
CA TRP A 167 -22.11 15.71 -9.26
C TRP A 167 -21.01 15.64 -8.22
N ASP A 168 -21.38 15.65 -6.95
CA ASP A 168 -20.50 15.46 -5.81
C ASP A 168 -19.82 14.08 -5.86
N THR A 169 -20.63 13.02 -5.95
CA THR A 169 -20.16 11.64 -6.15
C THR A 169 -19.14 11.51 -7.29
N ILE A 170 -19.41 12.12 -8.45
CA ILE A 170 -18.48 12.08 -9.58
C ILE A 170 -17.19 12.84 -9.27
N ARG A 171 -17.27 13.99 -8.63
CA ARG A 171 -16.11 14.78 -8.22
C ARG A 171 -15.21 13.98 -7.26
N ASP A 172 -15.79 13.29 -6.30
CA ASP A 172 -15.07 12.51 -5.29
C ASP A 172 -14.41 11.29 -5.89
N MET A 173 -15.09 10.58 -6.79
CA MET A 173 -14.45 9.53 -7.59
C MET A 173 -13.27 10.05 -8.41
N VAL A 174 -13.39 11.21 -9.06
CA VAL A 174 -12.30 11.83 -9.83
C VAL A 174 -11.13 12.20 -8.90
N CYS A 175 -11.39 12.72 -7.70
CA CYS A 175 -10.36 13.04 -6.71
C CYS A 175 -9.65 11.79 -6.20
N ASN A 176 -10.40 10.71 -5.96
CA ASN A 176 -9.84 9.42 -5.57
C ASN A 176 -8.93 8.85 -6.67
N GLU A 177 -9.35 8.91 -7.92
CA GLU A 177 -8.54 8.48 -9.06
C GLU A 177 -7.30 9.37 -9.25
N ALA A 178 -7.42 10.69 -9.07
CA ALA A 178 -6.28 11.60 -9.16
C ALA A 178 -5.20 11.26 -8.11
N GLY A 179 -5.58 11.04 -6.85
CA GLY A 179 -4.67 10.59 -5.81
C GLY A 179 -4.04 9.24 -6.11
N THR A 180 -4.83 8.31 -6.63
CA THR A 180 -4.36 6.98 -7.08
C THR A 180 -3.34 7.09 -8.20
N ILE A 181 -3.57 7.92 -9.21
CA ILE A 181 -2.64 8.16 -10.32
C ILE A 181 -1.32 8.70 -9.82
N VAL A 182 -1.34 9.70 -8.93
CA VAL A 182 -0.11 10.25 -8.34
C VAL A 182 0.72 9.16 -7.67
N VAL A 183 0.11 8.32 -6.85
CA VAL A 183 0.80 7.24 -6.15
C VAL A 183 1.28 6.15 -7.10
N THR A 184 0.44 5.71 -8.04
CA THR A 184 0.81 4.64 -8.99
C THR A 184 1.94 5.06 -9.91
N VAL A 185 1.95 6.32 -10.38
CA VAL A 185 3.06 6.88 -11.17
C VAL A 185 4.33 6.95 -10.33
N ALA A 186 4.26 7.48 -9.10
CA ALA A 186 5.42 7.57 -8.21
C ALA A 186 6.01 6.18 -7.89
N ILE A 187 5.16 5.19 -7.61
CA ILE A 187 5.58 3.80 -7.35
C ILE A 187 6.14 3.18 -8.64
N GLY A 188 5.50 3.38 -9.79
CA GLY A 188 5.99 2.89 -11.08
C GLY A 188 7.40 3.40 -11.38
N LEU A 189 7.64 4.70 -11.23
CA LEU A 189 8.97 5.31 -11.38
C LEU A 189 9.97 4.78 -10.36
N TYR A 190 9.56 4.59 -9.12
CA TYR A 190 10.39 4.04 -8.07
C TYR A 190 10.84 2.61 -8.37
N LEU A 191 9.94 1.75 -8.86
CA LEU A 191 10.22 0.35 -9.18
C LEU A 191 11.00 0.16 -10.49
N MET A 192 10.96 1.12 -11.42
CA MET A 192 11.76 1.05 -12.66
C MET A 192 13.29 1.06 -12.41
N GLY A 193 13.75 1.57 -11.27
CA GLY A 193 15.17 1.67 -10.93
C GLY A 193 15.65 0.68 -9.87
N ARG A 194 14.78 -0.20 -9.35
CA ARG A 194 15.09 -1.08 -8.20
C ARG A 194 14.49 -2.46 -8.37
N THR A 195 15.11 -3.46 -7.73
CA THR A 195 14.54 -4.79 -7.59
C THR A 195 13.59 -4.82 -6.37
N ASN A 196 12.55 -5.66 -6.44
CA ASN A 196 11.63 -5.84 -5.31
C ASN A 196 12.38 -6.28 -4.03
N GLU A 197 13.49 -7.05 -4.19
CA GLU A 197 14.32 -7.53 -3.08
C GLU A 197 14.92 -6.37 -2.26
N GLU A 198 15.43 -5.31 -2.92
CA GLU A 198 16.00 -4.15 -2.22
C GLU A 198 14.97 -3.37 -1.39
N PHE A 199 13.72 -3.32 -1.87
CA PHE A 199 12.62 -2.71 -1.12
C PHE A 199 12.20 -3.58 0.07
N ILE A 200 12.16 -4.88 -0.14
CA ILE A 200 11.80 -5.91 0.83
C ILE A 200 12.76 -5.93 2.02
N GLU A 201 14.06 -5.75 1.78
CA GLU A 201 15.03 -5.65 2.87
C GLU A 201 14.79 -4.42 3.76
N GLY A 202 14.25 -3.34 3.20
CA GLY A 202 13.84 -2.15 3.93
C GLY A 202 12.58 -2.31 4.78
N LEU A 203 11.71 -3.30 4.47
CA LEU A 203 10.53 -3.63 5.25
C LEU A 203 10.92 -4.54 6.43
N GLU A 204 10.88 -4.01 7.65
CA GLU A 204 11.09 -4.79 8.87
C GLU A 204 9.90 -5.74 9.13
N LEU A 205 9.82 -6.84 8.37
CA LEU A 205 8.81 -7.88 8.58
C LEU A 205 9.08 -8.69 9.86
N HIS A 206 8.00 -9.01 10.59
CA HIS A 206 8.12 -9.74 11.84
C HIS A 206 8.77 -11.11 11.64
N PRO A 207 9.69 -11.55 12.55
CA PRO A 207 10.38 -12.85 12.44
C PRO A 207 9.45 -14.06 12.37
N ARG A 208 8.23 -13.97 12.93
CA ARG A 208 7.21 -15.06 12.84
C ARG A 208 6.72 -15.22 11.41
N LEU A 209 6.53 -14.12 10.69
CA LEU A 209 6.11 -14.12 9.29
C LEU A 209 7.22 -14.64 8.38
N LYS A 210 8.47 -14.21 8.60
CA LYS A 210 9.64 -14.77 7.91
C LYS A 210 9.79 -16.29 8.12
N ARG A 211 9.50 -16.79 9.33
CA ARG A 211 9.51 -18.24 9.64
C ARG A 211 8.33 -18.98 8.99
N ALA A 212 7.15 -18.38 8.92
CA ALA A 212 6.00 -18.98 8.25
C ALA A 212 6.27 -19.12 6.75
N ALA A 213 6.78 -18.05 6.11
CA ALA A 213 7.19 -18.06 4.71
C ALA A 213 8.30 -19.10 4.43
N SER A 214 9.33 -19.20 5.26
CA SER A 214 10.39 -20.20 5.11
C SER A 214 9.93 -21.65 5.31
N ARG A 215 8.93 -21.90 6.16
CA ARG A 215 8.30 -23.22 6.31
C ARG A 215 7.48 -23.61 5.09
N GLN A 216 6.81 -22.65 4.49
CA GLN A 216 6.01 -22.86 3.28
C GLN A 216 6.91 -23.12 2.05
N SER A 217 8.03 -22.39 1.93
CA SER A 217 9.07 -22.63 0.92
C SER A 217 9.66 -24.03 1.01
N LYS A 218 10.00 -24.50 2.23
CA LYS A 218 10.48 -25.88 2.44
C LYS A 218 9.46 -26.95 2.08
N LYS A 219 8.13 -26.69 2.31
CA LYS A 219 7.07 -27.60 1.90
C LYS A 219 6.85 -27.66 0.39
N SER A 220 7.15 -26.58 -0.34
CA SER A 220 6.98 -26.50 -1.79
C SER A 220 8.19 -27.01 -2.59
N GLY A 221 9.24 -27.52 -1.94
CA GLY A 221 10.39 -28.13 -2.59
C GLY A 221 11.33 -27.15 -3.34
N ARG A 222 11.15 -25.85 -3.19
CA ARG A 222 12.04 -24.82 -3.73
C ARG A 222 13.09 -24.45 -2.69
N SER A 223 14.33 -24.92 -2.88
CA SER A 223 15.48 -24.38 -2.16
C SER A 223 15.72 -22.93 -2.61
N ILE A 224 15.59 -21.99 -1.67
CA ILE A 224 16.12 -20.63 -1.85
C ILE A 224 17.64 -20.80 -1.86
N PRO A 225 18.39 -20.30 -2.86
CA PRO A 225 19.83 -20.22 -2.76
C PRO A 225 20.16 -19.26 -1.62
N LEU A 226 20.61 -19.81 -0.50
CA LEU A 226 21.27 -19.01 0.53
C LEU A 226 22.54 -18.46 -0.13
N ASP A 227 22.65 -17.16 -0.18
CA ASP A 227 23.84 -16.38 -0.51
C ASP A 227 25.07 -17.06 0.07
N ARG A 228 25.87 -17.69 -0.80
CA ARG A 228 27.24 -18.01 -0.48
C ARG A 228 28.04 -16.75 -0.74
N GLY A 229 28.38 -16.12 0.36
CA GLY A 229 29.26 -14.99 0.38
C GLY A 229 30.46 -15.18 -0.58
N SER A 230 30.79 -14.09 -1.20
CA SER A 230 31.97 -13.76 -1.96
C SER A 230 33.15 -14.71 -1.69
N GLY A 231 33.27 -15.76 -2.48
CA GLY A 231 34.51 -16.52 -2.67
C GLY A 231 35.01 -16.21 -4.07
N VAL A 232 36.05 -15.44 -4.13
CA VAL A 232 36.88 -15.23 -5.31
C VAL A 232 37.34 -16.60 -5.80
N PRO A 233 37.17 -17.00 -7.07
CA PRO A 233 37.83 -18.16 -7.60
C PRO A 233 39.26 -17.76 -7.98
N ASP A 234 40.23 -18.23 -7.20
CA ASP A 234 41.60 -18.32 -7.63
C ASP A 234 41.75 -19.37 -8.75
N SER A 235 42.68 -19.03 -9.65
CA SER A 235 43.29 -19.86 -10.66
C SER A 235 42.50 -20.15 -11.95
N ILE A 236 42.87 -19.36 -12.93
CA ILE A 236 42.87 -19.66 -14.35
C ILE A 236 43.86 -20.80 -14.56
N ASP A 237 43.40 -21.98 -14.95
CA ASP A 237 44.29 -23.00 -15.51
C ASP A 237 44.06 -23.06 -17.02
N ALA A 238 45.10 -22.64 -17.72
CA ALA A 238 45.18 -22.61 -19.17
C ALA A 238 45.60 -24.00 -19.67
N SER A 239 44.71 -24.69 -20.34
CA SER A 239 45.09 -25.76 -21.24
C SER A 239 44.16 -25.82 -22.44
N PHE A 240 44.60 -25.24 -23.53
CA PHE A 240 44.10 -25.49 -24.87
C PHE A 240 44.55 -26.89 -25.35
N PRO A 241 43.73 -27.63 -26.05
CA PRO A 241 44.23 -28.57 -27.06
C PRO A 241 44.03 -27.96 -28.44
N GLU A 242 45.16 -27.89 -29.15
CA GLU A 242 45.21 -27.66 -30.59
C GLU A 242 44.65 -28.84 -31.39
N GLY A 243 44.12 -28.48 -32.55
CA GLY A 243 44.13 -29.33 -33.72
C GLY A 243 42.79 -29.96 -34.10
N VAL A 244 42.20 -29.53 -35.18
CA VAL A 244 42.21 -30.24 -36.48
C VAL A 244 41.46 -29.37 -37.50
N ALA A 245 42.09 -29.26 -38.65
CA ALA A 245 41.69 -28.46 -39.81
C ALA A 245 40.68 -29.17 -40.75
N GLU A 246 40.13 -28.33 -41.66
CA GLU A 246 39.64 -28.62 -43.00
C GLU A 246 38.29 -29.38 -43.14
N SER A 247 37.32 -28.87 -43.83
CA SER A 247 37.17 -28.59 -45.24
C SER A 247 35.68 -28.38 -45.58
N GLY A 248 35.40 -27.46 -46.48
CA GLY A 248 34.60 -27.78 -47.62
C GLY A 248 33.29 -27.02 -47.82
N SER A 249 33.33 -26.07 -48.75
CA SER A 249 32.34 -25.72 -49.80
C SER A 249 30.93 -25.23 -49.44
N SER A 250 30.71 -23.97 -49.73
CA SER A 250 29.85 -23.45 -50.83
C SER A 250 28.41 -23.95 -50.90
N THR A 251 27.46 -23.03 -50.71
CA THR A 251 26.50 -22.63 -51.73
C THR A 251 25.68 -21.42 -51.29
N ALA A 252 25.56 -20.48 -52.23
CA ALA A 252 24.77 -19.29 -52.16
C ALA A 252 23.28 -19.60 -52.33
N GLY A 253 22.42 -18.83 -51.71
CA GLY A 253 20.99 -18.85 -51.97
C GLY A 253 20.37 -17.56 -51.47
N GLY A 254 20.30 -16.55 -52.34
CA GLY A 254 19.60 -15.29 -52.10
C GLY A 254 18.08 -15.52 -52.12
N ILE A 255 17.39 -14.78 -51.27
CA ILE A 255 15.95 -14.55 -51.43
C ILE A 255 15.68 -13.06 -51.27
N GLU A 256 15.10 -12.54 -52.38
CA GLU A 256 14.66 -11.14 -52.59
C GLU A 256 13.58 -10.71 -51.61
N TYR A 257 13.69 -9.47 -51.15
CA TYR A 257 12.61 -8.70 -50.55
C TYR A 257 11.79 -8.02 -51.64
N THR A 258 10.53 -8.43 -51.81
CA THR A 258 9.54 -7.63 -52.54
C THR A 258 8.70 -6.82 -51.60
N SER A 259 8.84 -5.50 -51.70
CA SER A 259 7.96 -4.44 -51.22
C SER A 259 6.62 -4.51 -51.95
N ARG A 260 5.48 -4.45 -51.23
CA ARG A 260 4.23 -3.87 -51.74
C ARG A 260 3.49 -3.11 -50.66
N LYS A 261 3.37 -1.84 -50.96
CA LYS A 261 2.28 -0.85 -50.72
C LYS A 261 1.44 -1.01 -49.47
#